data_ab42ca590c226c6abf5398995e1e1c07
#
_entry.id   ab42ca590c226c6abf5398995e1e1c07
#
_cell.length_a   1.000
_cell.length_b   1.000
_cell.length_c   1.000
_cell.angle_alpha   90.00
_cell.angle_beta   90.00
_cell.angle_gamma   90.00
#
_symmetry.space_group_name_H-M   'P 1'
#
loop_
_entity.id
_entity.type
_entity.pdbx_description
1 polymer ?
#
loop_
_entity_poly.entity_id
_entity_poly.type
_entity_poly.pdbx_seq_one_letter_code
_entity_poly.pdbx_strand_id
1 'polypeptide(L)'
;MQIHPVGTRALLMDLDGLSQVMDYHAALKTQPLKGQVDCIAAATTVFLTFETPNSARHAADFLQGFTPDSARTAEARTVEIDVLYNGEDIDEVAELLGISREAVIDWHTSTEWTAAFGGFAPGFSYCTPASPQDAQTIPRRSSPRTAVPAGAVAVAGEFSAVYPRQSPGGWQLLGITNASLWDSQATPPALVQPGDRVRYRAVSSLPEIGRAHV
;
A
#
# COMPACT_ATOMS: atom_id res chain seq x y z
N MET A 1 4.48 20.30 -7.56
CA MET A 1 5.62 19.54 -6.97
C MET A 1 6.58 20.50 -6.28
N GLN A 2 7.03 20.18 -5.07
CA GLN A 2 8.10 20.88 -4.36
C GLN A 2 9.18 19.87 -3.95
N ILE A 3 10.45 20.31 -3.91
CA ILE A 3 11.59 19.45 -3.55
C ILE A 3 12.29 20.09 -2.36
N HIS A 4 12.35 19.35 -1.26
CA HIS A 4 12.95 19.80 0.00
C HIS A 4 14.21 19.00 0.30
N PRO A 5 15.37 19.62 0.55
CA PRO A 5 16.53 18.93 1.03
C PRO A 5 16.30 18.44 2.47
N VAL A 6 16.65 17.19 2.75
CA VAL A 6 16.61 16.58 4.08
C VAL A 6 18.01 16.22 4.51
N GLY A 7 18.61 17.04 5.34
CA GLY A 7 20.06 16.97 5.60
C GLY A 7 20.87 17.20 4.32
N THR A 8 21.99 16.50 4.16
CA THR A 8 22.90 16.72 3.02
C THR A 8 22.80 15.66 1.93
N ARG A 9 22.15 14.53 2.20
CA ARG A 9 22.14 13.36 1.30
C ARG A 9 20.74 12.81 1.04
N ALA A 10 19.70 13.59 1.30
CA ALA A 10 18.34 13.15 1.01
C ALA A 10 17.50 14.31 0.47
N LEU A 11 16.46 13.94 -0.27
CA LEU A 11 15.45 14.84 -0.82
C LEU A 11 14.05 14.29 -0.47
N LEU A 12 13.15 15.18 -0.10
CA LEU A 12 11.72 14.91 0.00
C LEU A 12 11.02 15.65 -1.13
N MET A 13 10.37 14.91 -2.00
CA MET A 13 9.50 15.46 -3.03
C MET A 13 8.08 15.50 -2.46
N ASP A 14 7.47 16.68 -2.45
CA ASP A 14 6.06 16.87 -2.11
C ASP A 14 5.27 17.01 -3.42
N LEU A 15 4.30 16.15 -3.63
CA LEU A 15 3.58 15.93 -4.88
C LEU A 15 2.09 16.25 -4.70
N ASP A 16 1.39 16.53 -5.80
CA ASP A 16 0.01 17.02 -5.77
C ASP A 16 -1.02 15.90 -5.46
N GLY A 17 -0.58 14.64 -5.42
CA GLY A 17 -1.43 13.52 -5.05
C GLY A 17 -0.81 12.15 -5.34
N LEU A 18 -1.54 11.10 -4.94
CA LEU A 18 -1.08 9.71 -4.96
C LEU A 18 -0.70 9.24 -6.38
N SER A 19 -1.45 9.64 -7.42
CA SER A 19 -1.13 9.26 -8.81
C SER A 19 0.27 9.73 -9.20
N GLN A 20 0.60 10.99 -8.92
CA GLN A 20 1.95 11.50 -9.18
C GLN A 20 3.01 10.76 -8.37
N VAL A 21 2.74 10.46 -7.10
CA VAL A 21 3.66 9.67 -6.26
C VAL A 21 3.96 8.32 -6.91
N MET A 22 2.93 7.62 -7.39
CA MET A 22 3.10 6.31 -8.04
C MET A 22 3.94 6.43 -9.33
N ASP A 23 3.68 7.45 -10.16
CA ASP A 23 4.42 7.68 -11.40
C ASP A 23 5.90 7.98 -11.14
N TYR A 24 6.19 8.93 -10.22
CA TYR A 24 7.57 9.26 -9.84
C TYR A 24 8.29 8.08 -9.18
N HIS A 25 7.63 7.37 -8.28
CA HIS A 25 8.22 6.21 -7.61
C HIS A 25 8.56 5.10 -8.61
N ALA A 26 7.63 4.77 -9.52
CA ALA A 26 7.86 3.76 -10.56
C ALA A 26 9.02 4.15 -11.48
N ALA A 27 9.07 5.40 -11.96
CA ALA A 27 10.13 5.89 -12.81
C ALA A 27 11.51 5.83 -12.12
N LEU A 28 11.60 6.31 -10.86
CA LEU A 28 12.83 6.38 -10.09
C LEU A 28 13.30 5.02 -9.55
N LYS A 29 12.42 4.03 -9.46
CA LYS A 29 12.78 2.63 -9.18
C LYS A 29 13.29 1.93 -10.44
N THR A 30 12.68 2.20 -11.59
CA THR A 30 13.08 1.59 -12.88
C THR A 30 14.36 2.20 -13.43
N GLN A 31 14.57 3.51 -13.27
CA GLN A 31 15.72 4.26 -13.69
C GLN A 31 16.26 5.12 -12.54
N PRO A 32 17.01 4.51 -11.60
CA PRO A 32 17.54 5.23 -10.46
C PRO A 32 18.49 6.36 -10.88
N LEU A 33 18.43 7.47 -10.17
CA LEU A 33 19.33 8.60 -10.37
C LEU A 33 20.76 8.24 -9.93
N LYS A 34 21.75 8.90 -10.49
CA LYS A 34 23.15 8.64 -10.17
C LYS A 34 23.43 8.79 -8.67
N GLY A 35 23.88 7.72 -8.03
CA GLY A 35 24.15 7.66 -6.60
C GLY A 35 22.88 7.61 -5.72
N GLN A 36 21.72 7.31 -6.29
CA GLN A 36 20.49 7.01 -5.52
C GLN A 36 20.70 5.71 -4.75
N VAL A 37 20.44 5.74 -3.44
CA VAL A 37 20.53 4.57 -2.55
C VAL A 37 19.13 3.98 -2.34
N ASP A 38 18.14 4.83 -2.08
CA ASP A 38 16.76 4.38 -1.84
C ASP A 38 15.74 5.38 -2.40
N CYS A 39 14.52 4.86 -2.63
CA CYS A 39 13.36 5.60 -3.11
C CYS A 39 12.12 5.06 -2.39
N ILE A 40 11.53 5.87 -1.51
CA ILE A 40 10.41 5.48 -0.65
C ILE A 40 9.22 6.37 -0.97
N ALA A 41 8.09 5.77 -1.30
CA ALA A 41 6.83 6.46 -1.53
C ALA A 41 5.94 6.48 -0.28
N ALA A 42 5.15 7.54 -0.15
CA ALA A 42 4.05 7.67 0.81
C ALA A 42 2.83 8.27 0.09
N ALA A 43 1.79 8.71 0.82
CA ALA A 43 0.54 9.16 0.20
C ALA A 43 0.70 10.37 -0.75
N THR A 44 1.56 11.33 -0.40
CA THR A 44 1.79 12.56 -1.18
C THR A 44 3.27 12.86 -1.41
N THR A 45 4.18 12.00 -0.95
CA THR A 45 5.60 12.28 -1.01
C THR A 45 6.42 11.12 -1.56
N VAL A 46 7.56 11.45 -2.17
CA VAL A 46 8.64 10.51 -2.49
C VAL A 46 9.91 10.96 -1.78
N PHE A 47 10.50 10.07 -0.99
CA PHE A 47 11.73 10.30 -0.27
C PHE A 47 12.88 9.58 -0.96
N LEU A 48 13.95 10.31 -1.27
CA LEU A 48 15.12 9.81 -1.96
C LEU A 48 16.36 9.97 -1.09
N THR A 49 17.20 8.94 -1.01
CA THR A 49 18.49 9.02 -0.35
C THR A 49 19.62 8.77 -1.34
N PHE A 50 20.78 9.39 -1.07
CA PHE A 50 21.95 9.39 -1.97
C PHE A 50 23.23 9.06 -1.25
N GLU A 51 24.19 8.48 -1.98
CA GLU A 51 25.53 8.15 -1.48
C GLU A 51 26.31 9.39 -1.04
N THR A 52 26.15 10.52 -1.76
CA THR A 52 26.92 11.75 -1.52
C THR A 52 26.04 13.00 -1.56
N PRO A 53 26.49 14.08 -0.87
CA PRO A 53 25.79 15.38 -0.97
C PRO A 53 25.77 15.95 -2.41
N ASN A 54 26.78 15.61 -3.22
CA ASN A 54 26.85 16.06 -4.60
C ASN A 54 25.81 15.36 -5.48
N SER A 55 25.62 14.05 -5.29
CA SER A 55 24.55 13.30 -5.97
C SER A 55 23.17 13.84 -5.63
N ALA A 56 22.90 14.18 -4.36
CA ALA A 56 21.63 14.76 -3.94
C ALA A 56 21.37 16.13 -4.61
N ARG A 57 22.39 16.99 -4.71
CA ARG A 57 22.25 18.30 -5.39
C ARG A 57 21.94 18.15 -6.88
N HIS A 58 22.71 17.31 -7.61
CA HIS A 58 22.44 17.06 -9.03
C HIS A 58 21.06 16.45 -9.26
N ALA A 59 20.61 15.56 -8.36
CA ALA A 59 19.28 14.98 -8.42
C ALA A 59 18.20 16.06 -8.22
N ALA A 60 18.37 16.98 -7.27
CA ALA A 60 17.44 18.08 -7.06
C ALA A 60 17.30 18.97 -8.31
N ASP A 61 18.42 19.33 -8.95
CA ASP A 61 18.44 20.13 -10.19
C ASP A 61 17.72 19.38 -11.34
N PHE A 62 18.03 18.10 -11.50
CA PHE A 62 17.38 17.25 -12.53
C PHE A 62 15.88 17.12 -12.34
N LEU A 63 15.44 16.86 -11.10
CA LEU A 63 14.04 16.62 -10.77
C LEU A 63 13.15 17.85 -10.98
N GLN A 64 13.69 19.08 -10.95
CA GLN A 64 12.92 20.31 -11.24
C GLN A 64 12.34 20.32 -12.67
N GLY A 65 13.00 19.69 -13.61
CA GLY A 65 12.54 19.60 -15.01
C GLY A 65 12.05 18.20 -15.41
N PHE A 66 12.08 17.25 -14.49
CA PHE A 66 11.72 15.86 -14.80
C PHE A 66 10.22 15.63 -14.62
N THR A 67 9.61 15.05 -15.63
CA THR A 67 8.24 14.52 -15.57
C THR A 67 8.30 13.05 -15.96
N PRO A 68 7.83 12.13 -15.11
CA PRO A 68 7.81 10.72 -15.46
C PRO A 68 6.85 10.47 -16.62
N ASP A 69 7.21 9.53 -17.49
CA ASP A 69 6.32 9.06 -18.53
C ASP A 69 5.30 8.08 -17.92
N SER A 70 4.05 8.49 -17.82
CA SER A 70 2.95 7.71 -17.24
C SER A 70 2.57 6.44 -18.05
N ALA A 71 3.11 6.30 -19.26
CA ALA A 71 2.74 5.23 -20.19
C ALA A 71 3.47 3.87 -19.94
N ARG A 72 4.30 3.75 -18.91
CA ARG A 72 5.10 2.54 -18.67
C ARG A 72 4.66 1.77 -17.42
N THR A 73 3.45 1.24 -17.45
CA THR A 73 3.14 0.10 -16.60
C THR A 73 3.72 -1.16 -17.27
N ALA A 74 4.82 -1.68 -16.72
CA ALA A 74 5.11 -3.10 -16.88
C ALA A 74 3.83 -3.90 -16.55
N GLU A 75 3.61 -5.06 -17.20
CA GLU A 75 2.45 -5.88 -16.88
C GLU A 75 2.40 -6.08 -15.36
N ALA A 76 1.41 -5.44 -14.72
CA ALA A 76 1.28 -5.47 -13.27
C ALA A 76 0.93 -6.92 -12.85
N ARG A 77 1.72 -7.47 -11.95
CA ARG A 77 1.45 -8.79 -11.37
C ARG A 77 0.14 -8.71 -10.58
N THR A 78 -0.71 -9.73 -10.69
CA THR A 78 -1.91 -9.84 -9.86
C THR A 78 -1.63 -10.75 -8.67
N VAL A 79 -1.92 -10.25 -7.47
CA VAL A 79 -1.87 -10.98 -6.19
C VAL A 79 -3.29 -11.22 -5.72
N GLU A 80 -3.69 -12.48 -5.56
CA GLU A 80 -4.98 -12.85 -4.98
C GLU A 80 -4.81 -13.13 -3.48
N ILE A 81 -5.73 -12.60 -2.67
CA ILE A 81 -5.75 -12.75 -1.22
C ILE A 81 -7.12 -13.27 -0.78
N ASP A 82 -7.15 -14.49 -0.24
CA ASP A 82 -8.35 -15.07 0.33
C ASP A 82 -8.68 -14.41 1.66
N VAL A 83 -9.94 -14.02 1.84
CA VAL A 83 -10.41 -13.29 3.02
C VAL A 83 -11.67 -13.96 3.59
N LEU A 84 -11.63 -14.28 4.86
CA LEU A 84 -12.82 -14.59 5.65
C LEU A 84 -13.38 -13.28 6.21
N TYR A 85 -14.53 -12.82 5.70
CA TYR A 85 -15.15 -11.53 6.07
C TYR A 85 -15.92 -11.64 7.40
N ASN A 86 -15.18 -11.72 8.49
CA ASN A 86 -15.69 -11.80 9.87
C ASN A 86 -15.16 -10.67 10.75
N GLY A 87 -14.73 -9.56 10.13
CA GLY A 87 -14.15 -8.42 10.83
C GLY A 87 -15.17 -7.75 11.75
N GLU A 88 -14.67 -7.23 12.88
CA GLU A 88 -15.51 -6.61 13.93
C GLU A 88 -16.20 -5.33 13.45
N ASP A 89 -15.67 -4.66 12.41
CA ASP A 89 -16.14 -3.34 11.98
C ASP A 89 -16.93 -3.37 10.67
N ILE A 90 -17.15 -4.54 10.07
CA ILE A 90 -17.79 -4.63 8.75
C ILE A 90 -19.23 -4.06 8.77
N ASP A 91 -19.94 -4.22 9.87
CA ASP A 91 -21.28 -3.68 10.02
C ASP A 91 -21.25 -2.15 10.23
N GLU A 92 -20.24 -1.61 10.93
CA GLU A 92 -19.99 -0.17 11.03
C GLU A 92 -19.67 0.43 9.66
N VAL A 93 -18.86 -0.26 8.85
CA VAL A 93 -18.56 0.18 7.46
C VAL A 93 -19.83 0.17 6.60
N ALA A 94 -20.69 -0.84 6.74
CA ALA A 94 -21.97 -0.91 6.04
C ALA A 94 -22.86 0.30 6.39
N GLU A 95 -22.98 0.66 7.67
CA GLU A 95 -23.71 1.83 8.13
C GLU A 95 -23.11 3.13 7.58
N LEU A 96 -21.79 3.29 7.64
CA LEU A 96 -21.07 4.48 7.13
C LEU A 96 -21.30 4.69 5.62
N LEU A 97 -21.40 3.62 4.85
CA LEU A 97 -21.62 3.66 3.40
C LEU A 97 -23.12 3.66 3.03
N GLY A 98 -24.02 3.39 3.97
CA GLY A 98 -25.46 3.28 3.72
C GLY A 98 -25.85 2.08 2.86
N ILE A 99 -25.09 0.98 2.95
CA ILE A 99 -25.29 -0.27 2.18
C ILE A 99 -25.36 -1.48 3.12
N SER A 100 -25.71 -2.67 2.59
CA SER A 100 -25.70 -3.89 3.39
C SER A 100 -24.27 -4.42 3.63
N ARG A 101 -24.13 -5.31 4.61
CA ARG A 101 -22.89 -6.04 4.88
C ARG A 101 -22.41 -6.80 3.64
N GLU A 102 -23.31 -7.47 2.95
CA GLU A 102 -23.03 -8.19 1.71
C GLU A 102 -22.53 -7.26 0.62
N ALA A 103 -23.12 -6.06 0.50
CA ALA A 103 -22.69 -5.06 -0.47
C ALA A 103 -21.28 -4.49 -0.14
N VAL A 104 -20.88 -4.43 1.14
CA VAL A 104 -19.48 -4.10 1.52
C VAL A 104 -18.51 -5.18 1.03
N ILE A 105 -18.89 -6.45 1.21
CA ILE A 105 -18.06 -7.59 0.75
C ILE A 105 -17.98 -7.57 -0.79
N ASP A 106 -19.09 -7.38 -1.47
CA ASP A 106 -19.13 -7.32 -2.94
C ASP A 106 -18.31 -6.14 -3.46
N TRP A 107 -18.42 -4.95 -2.86
CA TRP A 107 -17.58 -3.81 -3.20
C TRP A 107 -16.09 -4.13 -3.04
N HIS A 108 -15.70 -4.65 -1.88
CA HIS A 108 -14.27 -4.89 -1.58
C HIS A 108 -13.67 -5.99 -2.45
N THR A 109 -14.44 -7.01 -2.83
CA THR A 109 -13.99 -8.13 -3.68
C THR A 109 -14.07 -7.84 -5.17
N SER A 110 -15.03 -7.02 -5.63
CA SER A 110 -15.16 -6.63 -7.04
C SER A 110 -14.22 -5.50 -7.43
N THR A 111 -13.78 -4.68 -6.47
CA THR A 111 -12.78 -3.62 -6.71
C THR A 111 -11.43 -4.23 -7.08
N GLU A 112 -10.86 -3.79 -8.20
CA GLU A 112 -9.46 -4.02 -8.51
C GLU A 112 -8.61 -3.01 -7.73
N TRP A 113 -7.77 -3.50 -6.83
CA TRP A 113 -6.90 -2.68 -6.01
C TRP A 113 -5.50 -2.60 -6.64
N THR A 114 -4.87 -1.43 -6.53
CA THR A 114 -3.46 -1.24 -6.90
C THR A 114 -2.66 -0.94 -5.64
N ALA A 115 -1.59 -1.68 -5.42
CA ALA A 115 -0.65 -1.40 -4.34
C ALA A 115 0.10 -0.10 -4.65
N ALA A 116 -0.26 0.98 -3.98
CA ALA A 116 0.30 2.30 -4.22
C ALA A 116 1.70 2.45 -3.61
N PHE A 117 1.86 2.07 -2.36
CA PHE A 117 3.14 2.13 -1.66
C PHE A 117 3.17 1.18 -0.45
N GLY A 118 4.37 0.84 -0.01
CA GLY A 118 4.61 0.13 1.25
C GLY A 118 4.93 1.09 2.38
N GLY A 119 4.53 0.76 3.62
CA GLY A 119 4.84 1.59 4.78
C GLY A 119 4.35 0.94 6.07
N PHE A 120 4.40 1.65 7.21
CA PHE A 120 3.93 1.21 8.52
C PHE A 120 4.69 0.00 9.08
N ALA A 121 4.75 -1.13 8.34
CA ALA A 121 5.47 -2.34 8.75
C ALA A 121 5.94 -3.13 7.51
N PRO A 122 7.00 -3.98 7.61
CA PRO A 122 7.38 -4.89 6.55
C PRO A 122 6.20 -5.74 6.08
N GLY A 123 5.89 -5.71 4.78
CA GLY A 123 4.74 -6.40 4.17
C GLY A 123 3.40 -5.67 4.25
N PHE A 124 3.32 -4.50 4.89
CA PHE A 124 2.11 -3.68 4.86
C PHE A 124 2.10 -2.83 3.59
N SER A 125 1.10 -3.03 2.73
CA SER A 125 0.92 -2.28 1.49
C SER A 125 -0.39 -1.50 1.52
N TYR A 126 -0.31 -0.22 1.19
CA TYR A 126 -1.47 0.64 1.01
C TYR A 126 -2.00 0.44 -0.41
N CYS A 127 -3.18 -0.17 -0.53
CA CYS A 127 -3.82 -0.44 -1.82
C CYS A 127 -4.96 0.55 -2.04
N THR A 128 -4.98 1.19 -3.21
CA THR A 128 -6.03 2.12 -3.64
C THR A 128 -6.84 1.50 -4.78
N PRO A 129 -8.13 1.81 -4.95
CA PRO A 129 -8.89 1.37 -6.11
C PRO A 129 -8.21 1.80 -7.41
N ALA A 130 -8.15 0.88 -8.39
CA ALA A 130 -7.61 1.18 -9.71
C ALA A 130 -8.51 2.16 -10.49
N SER A 131 -9.82 2.16 -10.20
CA SER A 131 -10.80 3.07 -10.77
C SER A 131 -11.32 4.05 -9.71
N PRO A 132 -11.34 5.37 -9.98
CA PRO A 132 -11.92 6.35 -9.05
C PRO A 132 -13.39 6.11 -8.73
N GLN A 133 -14.13 5.42 -9.62
CA GLN A 133 -15.55 5.10 -9.38
C GLN A 133 -15.76 4.10 -8.24
N ASP A 134 -14.76 3.27 -7.96
CA ASP A 134 -14.80 2.26 -6.92
C ASP A 134 -14.33 2.82 -5.56
N ALA A 135 -13.83 4.06 -5.54
CA ALA A 135 -13.29 4.68 -4.34
C ALA A 135 -14.40 4.99 -3.33
N GLN A 136 -14.21 4.53 -2.10
CA GLN A 136 -15.02 4.87 -0.94
C GLN A 136 -14.12 5.55 0.10
N THR A 137 -14.61 6.59 0.76
CA THR A 137 -13.86 7.25 1.83
C THR A 137 -14.38 6.79 3.18
N ILE A 138 -13.63 5.90 3.84
CA ILE A 138 -14.03 5.30 5.11
C ILE A 138 -13.19 5.93 6.24
N PRO A 139 -13.82 6.60 7.22
CA PRO A 139 -13.08 7.20 8.32
C PRO A 139 -12.39 6.14 9.17
N ARG A 140 -11.24 6.49 9.73
CA ARG A 140 -10.62 5.68 10.78
C ARG A 140 -11.52 5.65 12.00
N ARG A 141 -11.37 4.62 12.81
CA ARG A 141 -12.01 4.56 14.14
C ARG A 141 -11.61 5.77 14.98
N SER A 142 -12.55 6.28 15.74
CA SER A 142 -12.29 7.38 16.70
C SER A 142 -11.33 6.98 17.82
N SER A 143 -11.30 5.69 18.17
CA SER A 143 -10.37 5.11 19.15
C SER A 143 -9.59 3.96 18.50
N PRO A 144 -8.28 4.11 18.29
CA PRO A 144 -7.45 3.04 17.74
C PRO A 144 -7.40 1.83 18.69
N ARG A 145 -7.33 0.63 18.13
CA ARG A 145 -7.07 -0.60 18.89
C ARG A 145 -5.59 -0.65 19.30
N THR A 146 -5.34 -1.14 20.48
CA THR A 146 -3.97 -1.39 20.97
C THR A 146 -3.32 -2.58 20.28
N ALA A 147 -4.14 -3.53 19.79
CA ALA A 147 -3.69 -4.73 19.10
C ALA A 147 -4.69 -5.11 17.99
N VAL A 148 -4.31 -4.93 16.74
CA VAL A 148 -4.95 -5.50 15.55
C VAL A 148 -4.23 -6.79 15.22
N PRO A 149 -4.91 -7.94 15.03
CA PRO A 149 -4.24 -9.22 14.78
C PRO A 149 -3.49 -9.23 13.44
N ALA A 150 -2.47 -10.08 13.32
CA ALA A 150 -1.85 -10.40 12.05
C ALA A 150 -2.89 -11.01 11.10
N GLY A 151 -2.82 -10.69 9.81
CA GLY A 151 -3.77 -11.13 8.80
C GLY A 151 -5.07 -10.32 8.77
N ALA A 152 -5.27 -9.34 9.67
CA ALA A 152 -6.47 -8.49 9.60
C ALA A 152 -6.50 -7.70 8.30
N VAL A 153 -7.59 -7.86 7.53
CA VAL A 153 -7.90 -7.09 6.32
C VAL A 153 -8.72 -5.88 6.73
N ALA A 154 -8.29 -4.69 6.35
CA ALA A 154 -8.84 -3.46 6.87
C ALA A 154 -8.88 -2.35 5.81
N VAL A 155 -9.78 -1.37 6.05
CA VAL A 155 -9.94 -0.18 5.21
C VAL A 155 -9.88 1.10 6.05
N ALA A 156 -9.32 2.17 5.47
CA ALA A 156 -9.37 3.52 6.01
C ALA A 156 -9.01 4.56 4.94
N GLY A 157 -9.68 5.72 4.96
CA GLY A 157 -9.60 6.66 3.84
C GLY A 157 -10.10 5.96 2.58
N GLU A 158 -9.32 6.01 1.54
CA GLU A 158 -9.55 5.30 0.27
C GLU A 158 -8.65 4.05 0.13
N PHE A 159 -8.00 3.62 1.21
CA PHE A 159 -7.07 2.51 1.17
C PHE A 159 -7.66 1.23 1.75
N SER A 160 -7.25 0.10 1.17
CA SER A 160 -7.31 -1.23 1.76
C SER A 160 -5.89 -1.71 2.07
N ALA A 161 -5.75 -2.49 3.15
CA ALA A 161 -4.48 -3.11 3.53
C ALA A 161 -4.69 -4.38 4.35
N VAL A 162 -3.63 -5.18 4.46
CA VAL A 162 -3.57 -6.32 5.37
C VAL A 162 -2.47 -6.09 6.41
N TYR A 163 -2.77 -6.28 7.68
CA TYR A 163 -1.79 -6.18 8.76
C TYR A 163 -0.87 -7.41 8.74
N PRO A 164 0.45 -7.27 8.46
CA PRO A 164 1.34 -8.43 8.36
C PRO A 164 1.71 -9.04 9.71
N ARG A 165 1.54 -8.28 10.78
CA ARG A 165 1.82 -8.68 12.17
C ARG A 165 0.87 -7.97 13.12
N GLN A 166 0.75 -8.48 14.34
CA GLN A 166 0.00 -7.79 15.38
C GLN A 166 0.59 -6.39 15.62
N SER A 167 -0.26 -5.37 15.55
CA SER A 167 0.14 -3.95 15.66
C SER A 167 -1.00 -3.11 16.19
N PRO A 168 -0.75 -1.97 16.85
CA PRO A 168 -1.81 -1.00 17.10
C PRO A 168 -2.34 -0.42 15.78
N GLY A 169 -3.63 -0.08 15.72
CA GLY A 169 -4.21 0.49 14.50
C GLY A 169 -5.65 0.96 14.67
N GLY A 170 -6.04 1.93 13.85
CA GLY A 170 -7.37 2.53 13.85
C GLY A 170 -8.14 2.34 12.53
N TRP A 171 -7.78 1.35 11.72
CA TRP A 171 -8.52 1.02 10.51
C TRP A 171 -9.72 0.14 10.84
N GLN A 172 -10.74 0.20 9.98
CA GLN A 172 -11.96 -0.61 10.08
C GLN A 172 -11.67 -2.03 9.58
N LEU A 173 -11.87 -3.02 10.44
CA LEU A 173 -11.58 -4.42 10.15
C LEU A 173 -12.74 -5.08 9.39
N LEU A 174 -12.48 -5.52 8.16
CA LEU A 174 -13.44 -6.24 7.32
C LEU A 174 -13.38 -7.76 7.49
N GLY A 175 -12.21 -8.30 7.78
CA GLY A 175 -12.01 -9.73 7.85
C GLY A 175 -10.59 -10.12 8.19
N ILE A 176 -10.26 -11.37 7.93
CA ILE A 176 -8.94 -11.96 8.19
C ILE A 176 -8.49 -12.81 7.01
N THR A 177 -7.17 -12.85 6.79
CA THR A 177 -6.49 -13.75 5.84
C THR A 177 -5.37 -14.50 6.54
N ASN A 178 -4.97 -15.65 5.99
CA ASN A 178 -3.77 -16.38 6.39
C ASN A 178 -2.60 -16.18 5.40
N ALA A 179 -2.71 -15.25 4.44
CA ALA A 179 -1.63 -14.93 3.52
C ALA A 179 -0.38 -14.46 4.27
N SER A 180 0.78 -15.01 3.92
CA SER A 180 2.08 -14.55 4.43
C SER A 180 2.48 -13.28 3.70
N LEU A 181 2.31 -12.10 4.32
CA LEU A 181 2.58 -10.81 3.69
C LEU A 181 4.07 -10.47 3.62
N TRP A 182 4.88 -11.14 4.45
CA TRP A 182 6.32 -10.90 4.51
C TRP A 182 7.07 -12.21 4.81
N ASP A 183 8.03 -12.51 3.96
CA ASP A 183 8.97 -13.62 4.15
C ASP A 183 10.39 -13.09 3.87
N SER A 184 11.21 -12.98 4.91
CA SER A 184 12.59 -12.48 4.79
C SER A 184 13.51 -13.38 3.97
N GLN A 185 13.12 -14.61 3.69
CA GLN A 185 13.88 -15.56 2.87
C GLN A 185 13.46 -15.52 1.39
N ALA A 186 12.32 -14.90 1.08
CA ALA A 186 11.84 -14.76 -0.29
C ALA A 186 12.49 -13.56 -1.00
N THR A 187 12.48 -13.62 -2.33
CA THR A 187 12.93 -12.51 -3.19
C THR A 187 11.87 -12.25 -4.26
N PRO A 188 11.11 -11.15 -4.21
CA PRO A 188 11.10 -10.12 -3.16
C PRO A 188 10.48 -10.62 -1.84
N PRO A 189 10.83 -10.02 -0.69
CA PRO A 189 10.35 -10.48 0.62
C PRO A 189 8.89 -10.13 0.90
N ALA A 190 8.35 -9.05 0.34
CA ALA A 190 6.96 -8.67 0.48
C ALA A 190 6.10 -9.39 -0.57
N LEU A 191 4.96 -9.96 -0.14
CA LEU A 191 4.00 -10.60 -1.03
C LEU A 191 3.45 -9.60 -2.05
N VAL A 192 3.11 -8.41 -1.60
CA VAL A 192 2.55 -7.33 -2.42
C VAL A 192 3.61 -6.25 -2.59
N GLN A 193 3.93 -5.91 -3.84
CA GLN A 193 4.89 -4.88 -4.23
C GLN A 193 4.16 -3.62 -4.72
N PRO A 194 4.71 -2.41 -4.57
CA PRO A 194 4.17 -1.22 -5.23
C PRO A 194 4.00 -1.44 -6.74
N GLY A 195 2.80 -1.14 -7.26
CA GLY A 195 2.41 -1.38 -8.64
C GLY A 195 1.70 -2.71 -8.89
N ASP A 196 1.71 -3.67 -7.95
CA ASP A 196 0.94 -4.90 -8.10
C ASP A 196 -0.57 -4.60 -8.08
N ARG A 197 -1.33 -5.42 -8.81
CA ARG A 197 -2.79 -5.51 -8.66
C ARG A 197 -3.09 -6.47 -7.51
N VAL A 198 -4.03 -6.09 -6.66
CA VAL A 198 -4.50 -6.93 -5.56
C VAL A 198 -5.98 -7.22 -5.75
N ARG A 199 -6.35 -8.49 -5.64
CA ARG A 199 -7.75 -8.95 -5.66
C ARG A 199 -8.05 -9.70 -4.38
N TYR A 200 -9.04 -9.25 -3.65
CA TYR A 200 -9.54 -9.95 -2.49
C TYR A 200 -10.63 -10.93 -2.91
N ARG A 201 -10.59 -12.12 -2.35
CA ARG A 201 -11.52 -13.19 -2.67
C ARG A 201 -12.22 -13.65 -1.39
N ALA A 202 -13.55 -13.55 -1.36
CA ALA A 202 -14.31 -14.02 -0.21
C ALA A 202 -14.30 -15.56 -0.12
N VAL A 203 -13.95 -16.08 1.05
CA VAL A 203 -13.97 -17.52 1.34
C VAL A 203 -14.78 -17.81 2.60
N SER A 204 -15.39 -18.99 2.67
CA SER A 204 -16.15 -19.43 3.83
C SER A 204 -15.28 -19.97 4.97
N SER A 205 -14.04 -20.32 4.66
CA SER A 205 -13.04 -20.76 5.64
C SER A 205 -11.64 -20.51 5.09
N LEU A 206 -10.68 -20.25 5.98
CA LEU A 206 -9.27 -20.18 5.63
C LEU A 206 -8.65 -21.57 5.85
N PRO A 207 -7.82 -22.10 4.91
CA PRO A 207 -7.06 -23.30 5.16
C PRO A 207 -6.16 -23.09 6.40
N GLU A 208 -6.03 -24.12 7.23
CA GLU A 208 -5.04 -24.07 8.32
C GLU A 208 -3.65 -23.83 7.73
N ILE A 209 -2.91 -22.88 8.31
CA ILE A 209 -1.49 -22.70 7.97
C ILE A 209 -0.82 -24.02 8.38
N GLY A 210 -0.48 -24.86 7.38
CA GLY A 210 0.20 -26.10 7.63
C GLY A 210 1.43 -25.83 8.47
N ARG A 211 1.50 -26.39 9.69
CA ARG A 211 2.72 -26.39 10.48
C ARG A 211 3.76 -27.06 9.60
N ALA A 212 4.73 -26.29 9.13
CA ALA A 212 5.90 -26.87 8.52
C ALA A 212 6.43 -27.91 9.51
N HIS A 213 6.38 -29.18 9.13
CA HIS A 213 7.04 -30.21 9.91
C HIS A 213 8.53 -29.86 9.92
N VAL A 214 9.01 -29.57 11.12
CA VAL A 214 10.43 -29.44 11.43
C VAL A 214 11.09 -30.82 11.28
#